data_d2bab53ef2fd86b59250fa52d5edd04e
#
_entry.id   d2bab53ef2fd86b59250fa52d5edd04e
#
_cell.length_a   1.000
_cell.length_b   1.000
_cell.length_c   1.000
_cell.angle_alpha   90.00
_cell.angle_beta   90.00
_cell.angle_gamma   90.00
#
_symmetry.space_group_name_H-M   'P 1'
#
loop_
_entity.id
_entity.type
_entity.pdbx_description
1 polymer ?
#
loop_
_entity_poly.entity_id
_entity_poly.type
_entity_poly.pdbx_seq_one_letter_code
_entity_poly.pdbx_strand_id
1 'polypeptide(L)'
;MEYYDRVAENFLELASSQRLHILFKLMERSRKRIEPLAKEIGATKQEIHRNLVRLEQSGLITKDKEGKYTLTTFGRASCLQISNTLFLSQHLDYFEEHDFGDIAHKYIMRSGQLAFGTRIKGITKTLEKWKNIYKNADEYIYEILSEIPGDLFAP
;
A
#
# COMPACT_ATOMS: atom_id res chain seq x y z
N MET A 1 -7.25 -26.83 11.73
CA MET A 1 -7.67 -26.87 10.33
C MET A 1 -8.56 -25.66 10.02
N GLU A 2 -9.66 -25.44 10.69
CA GLU A 2 -10.62 -24.35 10.46
C GLU A 2 -10.02 -22.93 10.38
N TYR A 3 -8.96 -22.61 11.16
CA TYR A 3 -8.30 -21.30 11.11
C TYR A 3 -7.56 -21.06 9.79
N TYR A 4 -6.86 -22.06 9.28
CA TYR A 4 -6.12 -21.95 8.01
C TYR A 4 -7.08 -21.88 6.81
N ASP A 5 -8.21 -22.59 6.88
CA ASP A 5 -9.24 -22.56 5.85
C ASP A 5 -9.81 -21.13 5.71
N ARG A 6 -10.14 -20.47 6.81
CA ARG A 6 -10.57 -19.07 6.84
C ARG A 6 -9.54 -18.10 6.27
N VAL A 7 -8.28 -18.30 6.62
CA VAL A 7 -7.18 -17.46 6.07
C VAL A 7 -7.06 -17.68 4.58
N ALA A 8 -7.11 -18.93 4.11
CA ALA A 8 -7.04 -19.26 2.70
C ALA A 8 -8.20 -18.66 1.89
N GLU A 9 -9.43 -18.71 2.42
CA GLU A 9 -10.61 -18.06 1.82
C GLU A 9 -10.41 -16.55 1.67
N ASN A 10 -9.88 -15.89 2.70
CA ASN A 10 -9.57 -14.45 2.63
C ASN A 10 -8.51 -14.15 1.58
N PHE A 11 -7.43 -14.94 1.52
CA PHE A 11 -6.41 -14.78 0.50
C PHE A 11 -6.96 -15.01 -0.91
N LEU A 12 -7.88 -15.96 -1.09
CA LEU A 12 -8.53 -16.21 -2.38
C LEU A 12 -9.29 -14.96 -2.85
N GLU A 13 -9.97 -14.25 -1.95
CA GLU A 13 -10.65 -13.01 -2.29
C GLU A 13 -9.66 -11.86 -2.58
N LEU A 14 -8.48 -11.87 -2.00
CA LEU A 14 -7.43 -10.91 -2.28
C LEU A 14 -6.59 -11.25 -3.54
N ALA A 15 -6.64 -12.49 -4.04
CA ALA A 15 -5.90 -12.95 -5.20
C ALA A 15 -6.53 -12.50 -6.55
N SER A 16 -6.84 -11.20 -6.66
CA SER A 16 -7.36 -10.59 -7.89
C SER A 16 -6.93 -9.13 -7.96
N SER A 17 -6.20 -8.77 -9.03
CA SER A 17 -5.75 -7.39 -9.24
C SER A 17 -6.91 -6.39 -9.22
N GLN A 18 -8.05 -6.73 -9.81
CA GLN A 18 -9.21 -5.85 -9.86
C GLN A 18 -9.84 -5.65 -8.47
N ARG A 19 -9.92 -6.70 -7.64
CA ARG A 19 -10.39 -6.57 -6.25
C ARG A 19 -9.41 -5.79 -5.38
N LEU A 20 -8.11 -6.00 -5.56
CA LEU A 20 -7.09 -5.17 -4.88
C LEU A 20 -7.24 -3.69 -5.27
N HIS A 21 -7.42 -3.36 -6.54
CA HIS A 21 -7.65 -1.98 -6.96
C HIS A 21 -8.90 -1.37 -6.30
N ILE A 22 -10.01 -2.12 -6.22
CA ILE A 22 -11.22 -1.66 -5.52
C ILE A 22 -10.92 -1.35 -4.05
N LEU A 23 -10.25 -2.27 -3.34
CA LEU A 23 -9.92 -2.11 -1.92
C LEU A 23 -9.03 -0.89 -1.67
N PHE A 24 -7.98 -0.70 -2.47
CA PHE A 24 -7.09 0.45 -2.33
C PHE A 24 -7.79 1.76 -2.68
N LYS A 25 -8.69 1.78 -3.68
CA LYS A 25 -9.52 2.95 -3.97
C LYS A 25 -10.48 3.31 -2.84
N LEU A 26 -10.97 2.33 -2.09
CA LEU A 26 -11.80 2.56 -0.91
C LEU A 26 -10.96 2.92 0.32
N MET A 27 -9.65 2.56 0.35
CA MET A 27 -8.74 2.88 1.45
C MET A 27 -8.44 4.39 1.55
N GLU A 28 -8.55 5.13 0.45
CA GLU A 28 -8.43 6.58 0.39
C GLU A 28 -9.53 7.33 1.21
N ARG A 29 -10.19 6.64 2.14
CA ARG A 29 -11.31 7.12 3.00
C ARG A 29 -12.53 7.62 2.24
N SER A 30 -12.69 7.19 1.02
CA SER A 30 -13.81 7.60 0.19
C SER A 30 -14.92 6.55 0.21
N ARG A 31 -16.16 7.03 0.42
CA ARG A 31 -17.36 6.24 0.12
C ARG A 31 -17.64 6.36 -1.36
N LYS A 32 -17.60 5.25 -2.08
CA LYS A 32 -17.76 5.28 -3.54
C LYS A 32 -18.95 4.46 -4.00
N ARG A 33 -19.63 4.94 -5.03
CA ARG A 33 -20.62 4.17 -5.80
C ARG A 33 -19.93 3.36 -6.90
N ILE A 34 -20.66 2.47 -7.53
CA ILE A 34 -20.15 1.59 -8.61
C ILE A 34 -19.59 2.39 -9.79
N GLU A 35 -20.29 3.44 -10.23
CA GLU A 35 -19.91 4.23 -11.40
C GLU A 35 -18.53 4.88 -11.28
N PRO A 36 -18.24 5.63 -10.19
CA PRO A 36 -16.90 6.18 -9.98
C PRO A 36 -15.81 5.09 -9.93
N LEU A 37 -16.06 3.97 -9.24
CA LEU A 37 -15.12 2.86 -9.17
C LEU A 37 -14.84 2.25 -10.54
N ALA A 38 -15.89 2.01 -11.34
CA ALA A 38 -15.77 1.47 -12.68
C ALA A 38 -14.90 2.38 -13.57
N LYS A 39 -15.15 3.69 -13.52
CA LYS A 39 -14.38 4.69 -14.27
C LYS A 39 -12.92 4.75 -13.84
N GLU A 40 -12.67 4.80 -12.53
CA GLU A 40 -11.30 4.90 -11.98
C GLU A 40 -10.45 3.66 -12.24
N ILE A 41 -11.09 2.47 -12.28
CA ILE A 41 -10.41 1.18 -12.48
C ILE A 41 -10.31 0.81 -13.97
N GLY A 42 -11.11 1.45 -14.82
CA GLY A 42 -11.18 1.13 -16.25
C GLY A 42 -11.89 -0.19 -16.53
N ALA A 43 -12.92 -0.52 -15.73
CA ALA A 43 -13.68 -1.76 -15.81
C ALA A 43 -15.18 -1.50 -16.07
N THR A 44 -15.90 -2.51 -16.50
CA THR A 44 -17.36 -2.40 -16.67
C THR A 44 -18.09 -2.39 -15.32
N LYS A 45 -19.27 -1.77 -15.27
CA LYS A 45 -20.10 -1.78 -14.06
C LYS A 45 -20.43 -3.21 -13.60
N GLN A 46 -20.63 -4.13 -14.53
CA GLN A 46 -20.93 -5.53 -14.22
C GLN A 46 -19.75 -6.24 -13.52
N GLU A 47 -18.52 -6.01 -14.00
CA GLU A 47 -17.32 -6.56 -13.39
C GLU A 47 -17.12 -6.00 -11.99
N ILE A 48 -17.23 -4.69 -11.83
CA ILE A 48 -17.13 -4.05 -10.53
C ILE A 48 -18.22 -4.56 -9.58
N HIS A 49 -19.46 -4.68 -10.04
CA HIS A 49 -20.56 -5.20 -9.23
C HIS A 49 -20.27 -6.62 -8.71
N ARG A 50 -19.83 -7.55 -9.60
CA ARG A 50 -19.46 -8.92 -9.18
C ARG A 50 -18.36 -8.94 -8.13
N ASN A 51 -17.34 -8.11 -8.32
CA ASN A 51 -16.24 -8.01 -7.36
C ASN A 51 -16.68 -7.40 -6.03
N LEU A 52 -17.53 -6.37 -6.04
CA LEU A 52 -18.08 -5.77 -4.81
C LEU A 52 -18.94 -6.77 -4.04
N VAL A 53 -19.77 -7.57 -4.70
CA VAL A 53 -20.56 -8.62 -4.03
C VAL A 53 -19.64 -9.62 -3.32
N ARG A 54 -18.58 -10.08 -3.96
CA ARG A 54 -17.60 -11.01 -3.34
C ARG A 54 -16.88 -10.38 -2.16
N LEU A 55 -16.41 -9.15 -2.30
CA LEU A 55 -15.74 -8.42 -1.23
C LEU A 55 -16.67 -8.13 -0.04
N GLU A 56 -17.95 -7.90 -0.29
CA GLU A 56 -18.97 -7.73 0.74
C GLU A 56 -19.26 -9.04 1.47
N GLN A 57 -19.42 -10.15 0.74
CA GLN A 57 -19.60 -11.49 1.30
C GLN A 57 -18.42 -11.94 2.16
N SER A 58 -17.20 -11.56 1.79
CA SER A 58 -15.99 -11.85 2.58
C SER A 58 -15.79 -10.90 3.77
N GLY A 59 -16.68 -9.91 3.96
CA GLY A 59 -16.61 -8.96 5.06
C GLY A 59 -15.53 -7.89 4.92
N LEU A 60 -14.89 -7.76 3.75
CA LEU A 60 -13.85 -6.75 3.49
C LEU A 60 -14.43 -5.35 3.30
N ILE A 61 -15.62 -5.26 2.72
CA ILE A 61 -16.34 -4.00 2.49
C ILE A 61 -17.77 -4.10 3.01
N THR A 62 -18.42 -2.96 3.12
CA THR A 62 -19.85 -2.86 3.41
C THR A 62 -20.49 -1.81 2.53
N LYS A 63 -21.79 -1.97 2.27
CA LYS A 63 -22.62 -1.04 1.49
C LYS A 63 -23.57 -0.29 2.43
N ASP A 64 -23.63 1.02 2.32
CA ASP A 64 -24.58 1.84 3.08
C ASP A 64 -25.95 1.93 2.40
N LYS A 65 -26.91 2.58 3.10
CA LYS A 65 -28.28 2.77 2.60
C LYS A 65 -28.35 3.65 1.34
N GLU A 66 -27.33 4.44 1.07
CA GLU A 66 -27.22 5.30 -0.12
C GLU A 66 -26.58 4.57 -1.32
N GLY A 67 -26.23 3.29 -1.16
CA GLY A 67 -25.58 2.48 -2.19
C GLY A 67 -24.09 2.76 -2.37
N LYS A 68 -23.44 3.37 -1.37
CA LYS A 68 -22.00 3.62 -1.36
C LYS A 68 -21.27 2.51 -0.61
N TYR A 69 -20.12 2.10 -1.12
CA TYR A 69 -19.27 1.10 -0.52
C TYR A 69 -18.12 1.75 0.25
N THR A 70 -17.72 1.12 1.35
CA THR A 70 -16.58 1.50 2.19
C THR A 70 -15.92 0.26 2.78
N LEU A 71 -14.64 0.38 3.15
CA LEU A 71 -13.94 -0.69 3.87
C LEU A 71 -14.55 -0.89 5.25
N THR A 72 -14.67 -2.15 5.66
CA THR A 72 -14.85 -2.52 7.08
C THR A 72 -13.55 -2.30 7.84
N THR A 73 -13.58 -2.42 9.17
CA THR A 73 -12.36 -2.45 9.99
C THR A 73 -11.44 -3.59 9.57
N PHE A 74 -12.01 -4.78 9.31
CA PHE A 74 -11.28 -5.95 8.82
C PHE A 74 -10.66 -5.67 7.44
N GLY A 75 -11.44 -5.11 6.49
CA GLY A 75 -10.94 -4.77 5.16
C GLY A 75 -9.79 -3.75 5.20
N ARG A 76 -9.88 -2.76 6.08
CA ARG A 76 -8.78 -1.79 6.28
C ARG A 76 -7.52 -2.45 6.83
N ALA A 77 -7.66 -3.30 7.85
CA ALA A 77 -6.53 -4.04 8.41
C ALA A 77 -5.89 -4.97 7.37
N SER A 78 -6.70 -5.64 6.54
CA SER A 78 -6.22 -6.48 5.42
C SER A 78 -5.44 -5.67 4.39
N CYS A 79 -5.93 -4.49 3.98
CA CYS A 79 -5.21 -3.61 3.05
C CYS A 79 -3.83 -3.20 3.57
N LEU A 80 -3.71 -2.94 4.88
CA LEU A 80 -2.41 -2.61 5.49
C LEU A 80 -1.41 -3.79 5.40
N GLN A 81 -1.89 -5.03 5.53
CA GLN A 81 -1.04 -6.23 5.36
C GLN A 81 -0.64 -6.45 3.89
N ILE A 82 -1.55 -6.18 2.95
CA ILE A 82 -1.26 -6.26 1.52
C ILE A 82 -0.12 -5.29 1.12
N SER A 83 -0.03 -4.12 1.74
CA SER A 83 1.03 -3.16 1.48
C SER A 83 2.43 -3.72 1.77
N ASN A 84 2.58 -4.60 2.78
CA ASN A 84 3.84 -5.30 3.05
C ASN A 84 4.19 -6.25 1.89
N THR A 85 3.23 -7.06 1.45
CA THR A 85 3.43 -7.97 0.31
C THR A 85 3.72 -7.18 -0.97
N LEU A 86 3.06 -6.04 -1.18
CA LEU A 86 3.31 -5.16 -2.33
C LEU A 86 4.76 -4.69 -2.36
N PHE A 87 5.30 -4.21 -1.25
CA PHE A 87 6.70 -3.79 -1.15
C PHE A 87 7.67 -4.92 -1.51
N LEU A 88 7.47 -6.11 -0.92
CA LEU A 88 8.30 -7.28 -1.20
C LEU A 88 8.23 -7.69 -2.67
N SER A 89 7.03 -7.70 -3.26
CA SER A 89 6.83 -8.06 -4.66
C SER A 89 7.45 -7.06 -5.64
N GLN A 90 7.49 -5.77 -5.28
CA GLN A 90 8.12 -4.72 -6.09
C GLN A 90 9.65 -4.78 -6.05
N HIS A 91 10.23 -5.44 -5.06
CA HIS A 91 11.67 -5.51 -4.82
C HIS A 91 12.18 -6.94 -4.75
N LEU A 92 11.52 -7.87 -5.46
CA LEU A 92 11.88 -9.28 -5.45
C LEU A 92 13.35 -9.51 -5.84
N ASP A 93 13.81 -8.86 -6.92
CA ASP A 93 15.20 -8.87 -7.38
C ASP A 93 16.21 -8.40 -6.33
N TYR A 94 15.82 -7.46 -5.48
CA TYR A 94 16.66 -7.03 -4.36
C TYR A 94 16.77 -8.13 -3.31
N PHE A 95 15.68 -8.81 -2.97
CA PHE A 95 15.65 -9.85 -1.94
C PHE A 95 16.20 -11.21 -2.40
N GLU A 96 16.48 -11.39 -3.69
CA GLU A 96 17.26 -12.55 -4.17
C GLU A 96 18.71 -12.55 -3.67
N GLU A 97 19.29 -11.36 -3.49
CA GLU A 97 20.68 -11.17 -3.08
C GLU A 97 20.83 -10.62 -1.65
N HIS A 98 19.73 -10.23 -1.00
CA HIS A 98 19.75 -9.58 0.30
C HIS A 98 18.70 -10.22 1.22
N ASP A 99 19.03 -10.34 2.48
CA ASP A 99 18.12 -10.71 3.54
C ASP A 99 17.86 -9.54 4.49
N PHE A 100 17.04 -9.77 5.49
CA PHE A 100 16.74 -8.75 6.50
C PHE A 100 17.78 -8.67 7.61
N GLY A 101 18.77 -9.58 7.65
CA GLY A 101 19.80 -9.61 8.68
C GLY A 101 19.22 -9.52 10.09
N ASP A 102 19.83 -8.65 10.90
CA ASP A 102 19.42 -8.42 12.29
C ASP A 102 18.25 -7.43 12.44
N ILE A 103 17.57 -7.08 11.36
CA ILE A 103 16.41 -6.17 11.42
C ILE A 103 15.29 -6.82 12.25
N ALA A 104 14.89 -6.16 13.33
CA ALA A 104 13.84 -6.66 14.19
C ALA A 104 12.52 -6.84 13.42
N HIS A 105 11.81 -7.96 13.67
CA HIS A 105 10.57 -8.34 12.97
C HIS A 105 9.52 -7.22 12.91
N LYS A 106 9.43 -6.37 13.93
CA LYS A 106 8.51 -5.22 13.95
C LYS A 106 8.72 -4.24 12.80
N TYR A 107 9.95 -4.10 12.29
CA TYR A 107 10.25 -3.25 11.14
C TYR A 107 9.96 -3.97 9.82
N ILE A 108 10.25 -5.27 9.74
CA ILE A 108 9.89 -6.11 8.59
C ILE A 108 8.36 -6.05 8.37
N MET A 109 7.58 -6.18 9.44
CA MET A 109 6.11 -6.07 9.40
C MET A 109 5.59 -4.67 9.02
N ARG A 110 6.46 -3.67 8.94
CA ARG A 110 6.14 -2.31 8.52
C ARG A 110 6.72 -1.93 7.16
N SER A 111 7.36 -2.86 6.47
CA SER A 111 7.97 -2.63 5.14
C SER A 111 6.98 -2.08 4.11
N GLY A 112 5.70 -2.39 4.26
CA GLY A 112 4.63 -1.82 3.42
C GLY A 112 4.53 -0.29 3.44
N GLN A 113 5.08 0.37 4.46
CA GLN A 113 5.19 1.84 4.49
C GLN A 113 6.15 2.36 3.40
N LEU A 114 7.05 1.51 2.92
CA LEU A 114 8.01 1.80 1.85
C LEU A 114 7.44 1.52 0.45
N ALA A 115 6.30 0.84 0.33
CA ALA A 115 5.71 0.44 -0.95
C ALA A 115 5.41 1.63 -1.89
N PHE A 116 5.17 2.80 -1.31
CA PHE A 116 4.93 4.05 -2.05
C PHE A 116 6.14 5.00 -2.00
N GLY A 117 7.26 4.53 -1.46
CA GLY A 117 8.52 5.27 -1.44
C GLY A 117 9.17 5.31 -2.82
N THR A 118 10.06 6.27 -3.02
CA THR A 118 10.86 6.37 -4.24
C THR A 118 12.29 5.96 -3.95
N ARG A 119 12.76 4.89 -4.58
CA ARG A 119 14.16 4.47 -4.51
C ARG A 119 14.97 5.29 -5.51
N ILE A 120 16.00 5.98 -5.02
CA ILE A 120 16.91 6.77 -5.85
C ILE A 120 18.25 6.05 -5.91
N LYS A 121 18.77 5.82 -7.13
CA LYS A 121 20.09 5.22 -7.36
C LYS A 121 21.06 6.28 -7.88
N GLY A 122 22.28 6.29 -7.34
CA GLY A 122 23.37 7.15 -7.75
C GLY A 122 23.53 8.40 -6.88
N ILE A 123 24.78 8.70 -6.53
CA ILE A 123 25.16 9.74 -5.57
C ILE A 123 24.61 11.11 -5.98
N THR A 124 24.86 11.53 -7.22
CA THR A 124 24.42 12.85 -7.70
C THR A 124 22.91 13.05 -7.59
N LYS A 125 22.12 12.07 -8.09
CA LYS A 125 20.66 12.13 -8.01
C LYS A 125 20.14 12.12 -6.57
N THR A 126 20.79 11.38 -5.70
CA THR A 126 20.45 11.34 -4.27
C THR A 126 20.69 12.70 -3.63
N LEU A 127 21.85 13.31 -3.87
CA LEU A 127 22.18 14.65 -3.35
C LEU A 127 21.25 15.74 -3.89
N GLU A 128 20.93 15.71 -5.18
CA GLU A 128 19.98 16.66 -5.79
C GLU A 128 18.58 16.53 -5.15
N LYS A 129 18.08 15.29 -5.01
CA LYS A 129 16.77 15.07 -4.40
C LYS A 129 16.77 15.51 -2.94
N TRP A 130 17.83 15.23 -2.23
CA TRP A 130 18.02 15.62 -0.84
C TRP A 130 18.00 17.14 -0.69
N LYS A 131 18.84 17.87 -1.43
CA LYS A 131 18.82 19.35 -1.48
C LYS A 131 17.43 19.91 -1.76
N ASN A 132 16.69 19.27 -2.70
CA ASN A 132 15.33 19.70 -3.01
C ASN A 132 14.35 19.48 -1.84
N ILE A 133 14.49 18.39 -1.07
CA ILE A 133 13.67 18.14 0.13
C ILE A 133 13.93 19.23 1.16
N TYR A 134 15.19 19.53 1.46
CA TYR A 134 15.56 20.58 2.42
C TYR A 134 15.07 21.97 1.98
N LYS A 135 15.23 22.28 0.70
CA LYS A 135 14.80 23.58 0.17
C LYS A 135 13.29 23.81 0.20
N ASN A 136 12.51 22.74 0.12
CA ASN A 136 11.04 22.82 -0.02
C ASN A 136 10.29 22.35 1.24
N ALA A 137 10.98 22.07 2.33
CA ALA A 137 10.36 21.70 3.59
C ALA A 137 9.96 22.96 4.36
N ASP A 138 8.68 23.08 4.71
CA ASP A 138 8.13 24.27 5.38
C ASP A 138 8.08 24.10 6.90
N GLU A 139 7.96 22.85 7.43
CA GLU A 139 7.80 22.62 8.87
C GLU A 139 8.88 21.71 9.44
N TYR A 140 9.05 20.49 8.91
CA TYR A 140 10.01 19.52 9.44
C TYR A 140 10.48 18.53 8.37
N ILE A 141 11.65 17.92 8.62
CA ILE A 141 12.21 16.81 7.87
C ILE A 141 12.51 15.68 8.83
N TYR A 142 12.05 14.46 8.50
CA TYR A 142 12.49 13.25 9.17
C TYR A 142 13.52 12.53 8.31
N GLU A 143 14.68 12.27 8.89
CA GLU A 143 15.80 11.71 8.18
C GLU A 143 16.52 10.65 8.99
N ILE A 144 16.97 9.59 8.32
CA ILE A 144 17.84 8.56 8.88
C ILE A 144 19.04 8.46 7.96
N LEU A 145 20.21 8.83 8.49
CA LEU A 145 21.46 8.88 7.76
C LEU A 145 22.53 8.06 8.46
N SER A 146 23.43 7.47 7.68
CA SER A 146 24.68 6.90 8.18
C SER A 146 25.78 7.97 8.34
N GLU A 147 25.70 9.04 7.51
CA GLU A 147 26.66 10.14 7.50
C GLU A 147 25.92 11.45 7.24
N ILE A 148 26.35 12.54 7.90
CA ILE A 148 25.82 13.88 7.66
C ILE A 148 26.78 14.57 6.68
N PRO A 149 26.35 14.91 5.45
CA PRO A 149 27.18 15.68 4.53
C PRO A 149 27.34 17.11 5.06
N GLY A 150 28.55 17.43 5.48
CA GLY A 150 28.89 18.75 6.06
C GLY A 150 28.50 19.94 5.18
N ASP A 151 28.50 19.75 3.87
CA ASP A 151 28.22 20.80 2.87
C ASP A 151 26.74 21.23 2.80
N LEU A 152 25.81 20.49 3.42
CA LEU A 152 24.39 20.85 3.43
C LEU A 152 24.03 21.86 4.50
N PHE A 153 24.87 22.04 5.49
CA PHE A 153 24.67 22.94 6.63
C PHE A 153 25.66 24.10 6.65
N ALA A 154 26.46 24.26 5.59
CA ALA A 154 27.29 25.47 5.45
C ALA A 154 26.36 26.66 5.09
N PRO A 155 26.52 27.81 5.79
CA PRO A 155 25.70 29.00 5.59
C PRO A 155 25.85 29.57 4.17
#